data_c0e2ad7ff92dfa886762cf053c8a41c0
#
_entry.id   c0e2ad7ff92dfa886762cf053c8a41c0
#
_cell.length_a   1.000
_cell.length_b   1.000
_cell.length_c   1.000
_cell.angle_alpha   90.00
_cell.angle_beta   90.00
_cell.angle_gamma   90.00
#
_symmetry.space_group_name_H-M   'P 1'
#
loop_
_entity.id
_entity.type
_entity.pdbx_description
1 polymer ?
#
loop_
_entity_poly.entity_id
_entity_poly.type
_entity_poly.pdbx_seq_one_letter_code
_entity_poly.pdbx_strand_id
1 'polypeptide(L)'
;MSDLRKEIEKRRTFAIISHPDAGKTTLTEKFLLYGGAINLAGSVKGKATARHAVSDWMEIEKQRGISVTSSVLQFNYDGYFINILDTPGHQDFSEDTYRTLMAADSAVMVIDASKGVEAQTRKLFKVCVMRHIPIFTFINKMDRDANDTFELLDDIENELGIATYPVNWPIGSGKEFKGVYDRHTRKVMTFADTLKGTKEGSEKIIDIDDPALIDEIGEEKKSILDDEIELLDGASAEFDMELVTKGELSPVFFGSALTNFGVETFLQHFLKMTYAPMARKSDIGMIDPFQEDFSAFVFKIQANMNKNHRDRIAFMRICSGKFTAGMEVFHVQGNKQIKLSQPQQMMADERKMVEEAYAGDIIGIFDPGIFSIGDTLTTAKDKFQFEGIPTFAPEHFARVRLIDSMKRKQFVKGVTQIAQEGAIQIFQEYKGGMEEIIVGVVGVLQFDVLRFRLENEYNVEIRLENLPYEHIRWIENKDEVDVDALTGTSDMKKVIDMKGNPLLLFVNAWSVGMTLDRNEGLVLSEFSKN
;
A
#
# COMPACT_ATOMS: atom_id res chain seq x y z
N MET A 1 -10.51 31.99 2.81
CA MET A 1 -10.41 30.54 3.12
C MET A 1 -10.00 30.43 4.57
N SER A 2 -10.62 29.51 5.35
CA SER A 2 -10.17 29.21 6.71
C SER A 2 -8.76 28.62 6.69
N ASP A 3 -7.99 28.83 7.75
CA ASP A 3 -6.64 28.25 7.85
C ASP A 3 -6.67 26.71 7.77
N LEU A 4 -7.74 26.08 8.31
CA LEU A 4 -8.00 24.66 8.18
C LEU A 4 -8.03 24.20 6.72
N ARG A 5 -8.80 24.90 5.87
CA ARG A 5 -8.94 24.53 4.46
C ARG A 5 -7.61 24.63 3.70
N LYS A 6 -6.84 25.69 3.93
CA LYS A 6 -5.52 25.87 3.31
C LYS A 6 -4.55 24.75 3.68
N GLU A 7 -4.58 24.34 4.94
CA GLU A 7 -3.73 23.25 5.41
C GLU A 7 -4.13 21.90 4.82
N ILE A 8 -5.43 21.61 4.71
CA ILE A 8 -5.90 20.37 4.07
C ILE A 8 -5.56 20.35 2.58
N GLU A 9 -5.74 21.46 1.88
CA GLU A 9 -5.44 21.57 0.43
C GLU A 9 -3.97 21.31 0.07
N LYS A 10 -3.04 21.47 1.00
CA LYS A 10 -1.62 21.15 0.81
C LYS A 10 -1.31 19.65 0.92
N ARG A 11 -2.20 18.81 1.46
CA ARG A 11 -1.91 17.39 1.73
C ARG A 11 -2.04 16.55 0.47
N ARG A 12 -1.08 15.66 0.29
CA ARG A 12 -1.09 14.64 -0.77
C ARG A 12 -0.72 13.30 -0.15
N THR A 13 -1.63 12.34 -0.24
CA THR A 13 -1.42 11.01 0.33
C THR A 13 -1.61 9.97 -0.74
N PHE A 14 -0.55 9.30 -1.11
CA PHE A 14 -0.57 8.31 -2.17
C PHE A 14 0.18 7.05 -1.82
N ALA A 15 -0.26 5.95 -2.40
CA ALA A 15 0.42 4.67 -2.31
C ALA A 15 1.28 4.43 -3.54
N ILE A 16 2.37 3.69 -3.37
CA ILE A 16 3.17 3.22 -4.50
C ILE A 16 2.95 1.71 -4.64
N ILE A 17 2.46 1.30 -5.80
CA ILE A 17 2.16 -0.09 -6.15
C ILE A 17 3.00 -0.57 -7.31
N SER A 18 3.42 -1.82 -7.28
CA SER A 18 4.19 -2.42 -8.37
C SER A 18 4.28 -3.93 -8.26
N HIS A 19 4.71 -4.57 -9.33
CA HIS A 19 5.30 -5.91 -9.26
C HIS A 19 6.64 -5.87 -8.51
N PRO A 20 7.08 -6.96 -7.83
CA PRO A 20 8.42 -7.04 -7.26
C PRO A 20 9.51 -6.67 -8.28
N ASP A 21 10.55 -6.00 -7.84
CA ASP A 21 11.69 -5.56 -8.66
C ASP A 21 11.40 -4.49 -9.74
N ALA A 22 10.19 -3.96 -9.87
CA ALA A 22 9.90 -2.86 -10.81
C ALA A 22 10.62 -1.53 -10.44
N GLY A 23 11.19 -1.46 -9.23
CA GLY A 23 11.95 -0.29 -8.76
C GLY A 23 11.19 0.64 -7.83
N LYS A 24 10.12 0.15 -7.20
CA LYS A 24 9.29 0.88 -6.25
C LYS A 24 10.13 1.53 -5.14
N THR A 25 10.90 0.74 -4.39
CA THR A 25 11.74 1.22 -3.28
C THR A 25 12.76 2.27 -3.74
N THR A 26 13.34 2.09 -4.93
CA THR A 26 14.25 3.09 -5.51
C THR A 26 13.53 4.40 -5.80
N LEU A 27 12.32 4.35 -6.36
CA LEU A 27 11.51 5.56 -6.64
C LEU A 27 11.12 6.27 -5.34
N THR A 28 10.70 5.52 -4.32
CA THR A 28 10.39 6.05 -2.98
C THR A 28 11.57 6.81 -2.38
N GLU A 29 12.78 6.22 -2.42
CA GLU A 29 14.00 6.89 -1.94
C GLU A 29 14.32 8.18 -2.73
N LYS A 30 14.04 8.21 -4.03
CA LYS A 30 14.25 9.43 -4.83
C LYS A 30 13.27 10.54 -4.44
N PHE A 31 12.01 10.23 -4.15
CA PHE A 31 11.07 11.22 -3.63
C PHE A 31 11.55 11.81 -2.29
N LEU A 32 12.07 10.97 -1.40
CA LEU A 32 12.65 11.43 -0.13
C LEU A 32 13.90 12.29 -0.34
N LEU A 33 14.71 11.97 -1.35
CA LEU A 33 15.89 12.77 -1.72
C LEU A 33 15.49 14.16 -2.22
N TYR A 34 14.56 14.26 -3.16
CA TYR A 34 14.05 15.54 -3.65
C TYR A 34 13.30 16.33 -2.58
N GLY A 35 12.64 15.67 -1.65
CA GLY A 35 12.04 16.30 -0.47
C GLY A 35 13.05 16.74 0.59
N GLY A 36 14.36 16.53 0.38
CA GLY A 36 15.40 16.85 1.36
C GLY A 36 15.29 16.03 2.66
N ALA A 37 14.47 14.98 2.67
CA ALA A 37 14.28 14.13 3.85
C ALA A 37 15.45 13.16 4.06
N ILE A 38 16.19 12.83 3.00
CA ILE A 38 17.44 12.08 3.03
C ILE A 38 18.51 12.81 2.21
N ASN A 39 19.78 12.71 2.63
CA ASN A 39 20.88 13.37 1.94
C ASN A 39 21.49 12.53 0.82
N LEU A 40 21.23 11.23 0.80
CA LEU A 40 21.79 10.29 -0.18
C LEU A 40 20.83 9.10 -0.33
N ALA A 41 20.35 8.86 -1.54
CA ALA A 41 19.59 7.67 -1.84
C ALA A 41 20.52 6.44 -1.88
N GLY A 42 20.11 5.35 -1.23
CA GLY A 42 20.83 4.08 -1.27
C GLY A 42 20.66 3.39 -2.61
N SER A 43 21.68 2.65 -3.06
CA SER A 43 21.53 1.74 -4.18
C SER A 43 21.01 0.40 -3.64
N VAL A 44 19.82 0.00 -4.02
CA VAL A 44 19.17 -1.26 -3.60
C VAL A 44 19.93 -2.52 -4.10
N LYS A 45 20.92 -2.36 -4.98
CA LYS A 45 21.77 -3.44 -5.48
C LYS A 45 23.21 -3.28 -5.03
N GLY A 46 23.61 -4.00 -3.98
CA GLY A 46 25.03 -4.10 -3.65
C GLY A 46 25.32 -4.92 -2.43
N LYS A 47 26.32 -5.77 -2.57
CA LYS A 47 26.91 -6.64 -1.54
C LYS A 47 27.12 -5.92 -0.22
N ALA A 48 26.84 -6.60 0.88
CA ALA A 48 27.28 -6.50 2.29
C ALA A 48 27.67 -5.15 2.95
N THR A 49 27.76 -4.03 2.22
CA THR A 49 28.08 -2.69 2.75
C THR A 49 27.09 -1.61 2.33
N ALA A 50 26.00 -1.96 1.62
CA ALA A 50 24.99 -1.03 1.20
C ALA A 50 24.06 -0.65 2.37
N ARG A 51 23.76 0.65 2.55
CA ARG A 51 22.63 1.09 3.38
C ARG A 51 21.37 0.43 2.87
N HIS A 52 20.61 -0.19 3.76
CA HIS A 52 19.27 -0.70 3.45
C HIS A 52 18.33 0.49 3.16
N ALA A 53 17.27 0.21 2.39
CA ALA A 53 16.23 1.22 2.12
C ALA A 53 15.59 1.71 3.43
N VAL A 54 15.24 2.99 3.47
CA VAL A 54 14.56 3.60 4.63
C VAL A 54 13.23 2.92 4.93
N SER A 55 12.56 2.40 3.89
CA SER A 55 11.30 1.66 4.01
C SER A 55 11.45 0.27 4.63
N ASP A 56 12.61 -0.38 4.50
CA ASP A 56 12.84 -1.76 4.95
C ASP A 56 13.47 -1.77 6.36
N TRP A 57 12.65 -1.66 7.38
CA TRP A 57 13.10 -1.54 8.76
C TRP A 57 13.20 -2.88 9.50
N MET A 58 12.45 -3.92 9.07
CA MET A 58 12.50 -5.24 9.68
C MET A 58 13.76 -6.01 9.28
N GLU A 59 14.33 -6.76 10.22
CA GLU A 59 15.53 -7.58 9.97
C GLU A 59 15.30 -8.63 8.89
N ILE A 60 14.09 -9.21 8.83
CA ILE A 60 13.72 -10.19 7.79
C ILE A 60 13.64 -9.55 6.40
N GLU A 61 13.20 -8.29 6.30
CA GLU A 61 13.20 -7.52 5.04
C GLU A 61 14.62 -7.32 4.53
N LYS A 62 15.51 -6.91 5.42
CA LYS A 62 16.93 -6.70 5.12
C LYS A 62 17.65 -7.97 4.70
N GLN A 63 17.36 -9.10 5.36
CA GLN A 63 17.97 -10.39 5.05
C GLN A 63 17.48 -10.95 3.72
N ARG A 64 16.20 -10.77 3.39
CA ARG A 64 15.59 -11.33 2.17
C ARG A 64 15.58 -10.35 1.00
N GLY A 65 15.77 -9.05 1.24
CA GLY A 65 15.73 -8.01 0.22
C GLY A 65 14.33 -7.79 -0.38
N ILE A 66 13.28 -8.09 0.39
CA ILE A 66 11.87 -7.88 0.02
C ILE A 66 11.14 -7.15 1.15
N SER A 67 10.31 -6.17 0.81
CA SER A 67 9.42 -5.51 1.77
C SER A 67 8.28 -6.45 2.17
N VAL A 68 8.09 -6.60 3.47
CA VAL A 68 7.08 -7.48 4.09
C VAL A 68 5.89 -6.70 4.60
N THR A 69 6.14 -5.46 5.06
CA THR A 69 5.11 -4.57 5.61
C THR A 69 5.12 -3.23 4.90
N SER A 70 3.96 -2.58 4.85
CA SER A 70 3.86 -1.21 4.34
C SER A 70 4.57 -0.23 5.28
N SER A 71 5.20 0.79 4.72
CA SER A 71 5.82 1.88 5.46
C SER A 71 5.11 3.20 5.15
N VAL A 72 5.06 4.08 6.15
CA VAL A 72 4.56 5.45 6.01
C VAL A 72 5.75 6.39 6.02
N LEU A 73 5.90 7.21 5.00
CA LEU A 73 7.00 8.16 4.84
C LEU A 73 6.42 9.55 4.57
N GLN A 74 6.93 10.57 5.25
CA GLN A 74 6.38 11.91 5.21
C GLN A 74 7.47 12.95 4.99
N PHE A 75 7.19 13.95 4.15
CA PHE A 75 8.10 15.07 3.89
C PHE A 75 7.36 16.26 3.27
N ASN A 76 8.04 17.42 3.23
CA ASN A 76 7.54 18.61 2.54
C ASN A 76 8.25 18.76 1.21
N TYR A 77 7.53 19.12 0.16
CA TYR A 77 8.07 19.45 -1.15
C TYR A 77 7.18 20.45 -1.86
N ASP A 78 7.78 21.54 -2.39
CA ASP A 78 7.09 22.57 -3.18
C ASP A 78 5.79 23.09 -2.56
N GLY A 79 5.76 23.30 -1.25
CA GLY A 79 4.59 23.78 -0.50
C GLY A 79 3.54 22.73 -0.17
N TYR A 80 3.72 21.50 -0.62
CA TYR A 80 2.87 20.35 -0.27
C TYR A 80 3.42 19.58 0.93
N PHE A 81 2.52 19.02 1.72
CA PHE A 81 2.84 18.01 2.73
C PHE A 81 2.48 16.63 2.17
N ILE A 82 3.49 15.79 2.01
CA ILE A 82 3.39 14.53 1.28
C ILE A 82 3.43 13.37 2.25
N ASN A 83 2.48 12.45 2.10
CA ASN A 83 2.44 11.16 2.78
C ASN A 83 2.56 10.06 1.73
N ILE A 84 3.67 9.33 1.74
CA ILE A 84 3.86 8.14 0.90
C ILE A 84 3.53 6.90 1.71
N LEU A 85 2.70 6.06 1.13
CA LEU A 85 2.40 4.72 1.60
C LEU A 85 3.18 3.73 0.72
N ASP A 86 4.35 3.32 1.19
CA ASP A 86 5.17 2.33 0.48
C ASP A 86 4.65 0.93 0.79
N THR A 87 4.12 0.22 -0.22
CA THR A 87 3.45 -1.06 -0.05
C THR A 87 4.38 -2.24 -0.36
N PRO A 88 4.18 -3.43 0.25
CA PRO A 88 4.89 -4.63 -0.18
C PRO A 88 4.63 -4.95 -1.64
N GLY A 89 5.68 -5.29 -2.40
CA GLY A 89 5.53 -5.70 -3.80
C GLY A 89 5.13 -7.17 -3.97
N HIS A 90 5.38 -8.03 -2.98
CA HIS A 90 5.15 -9.47 -3.09
C HIS A 90 3.69 -9.84 -2.84
N GLN A 91 3.16 -10.77 -3.65
CA GLN A 91 1.74 -11.18 -3.60
C GLN A 91 1.30 -11.75 -2.25
N ASP A 92 2.20 -12.38 -1.50
CA ASP A 92 1.92 -12.97 -0.19
C ASP A 92 1.52 -11.91 0.86
N PHE A 93 1.83 -10.62 0.60
CA PHE A 93 1.50 -9.49 1.47
C PHE A 93 0.42 -8.57 0.88
N SER A 94 -0.38 -9.08 -0.07
CA SER A 94 -1.43 -8.30 -0.75
C SER A 94 -2.49 -7.76 0.20
N GLU A 95 -2.77 -8.42 1.32
CA GLU A 95 -3.71 -7.94 2.33
C GLU A 95 -3.22 -6.65 3.03
N ASP A 96 -1.93 -6.56 3.36
CA ASP A 96 -1.34 -5.32 3.92
C ASP A 96 -1.35 -4.19 2.89
N THR A 97 -1.06 -4.51 1.62
CA THR A 97 -1.16 -3.57 0.50
C THR A 97 -2.59 -3.04 0.35
N TYR A 98 -3.60 -3.92 0.40
CA TYR A 98 -4.99 -3.53 0.30
C TYR A 98 -5.40 -2.57 1.42
N ARG A 99 -5.08 -2.91 2.69
CA ARG A 99 -5.37 -2.05 3.85
C ARG A 99 -4.72 -0.68 3.72
N THR A 100 -3.49 -0.66 3.23
CA THR A 100 -2.72 0.56 3.02
C THR A 100 -3.31 1.43 1.91
N LEU A 101 -3.77 0.82 0.81
CA LEU A 101 -4.50 1.51 -0.26
C LEU A 101 -5.79 2.17 0.25
N MET A 102 -6.44 1.61 1.28
CA MET A 102 -7.58 2.25 1.91
C MET A 102 -7.26 3.61 2.53
N ALA A 103 -6.01 3.88 2.88
CA ALA A 103 -5.59 5.16 3.44
C ALA A 103 -5.09 6.17 2.38
N ALA A 104 -4.97 5.75 1.12
CA ALA A 104 -4.49 6.60 0.02
C ALA A 104 -5.62 7.37 -0.67
N ASP A 105 -5.28 8.52 -1.26
CA ASP A 105 -6.15 9.32 -2.13
C ASP A 105 -5.80 9.14 -3.62
N SER A 106 -4.60 8.64 -3.91
CA SER A 106 -4.15 8.28 -5.27
C SER A 106 -3.11 7.16 -5.19
N ALA A 107 -2.78 6.57 -6.33
CA ALA A 107 -1.75 5.54 -6.43
C ALA A 107 -0.76 5.85 -7.56
N VAL A 108 0.51 5.57 -7.30
CA VAL A 108 1.57 5.55 -8.32
C VAL A 108 1.85 4.10 -8.66
N MET A 109 1.53 3.71 -9.88
CA MET A 109 1.78 2.38 -10.42
C MET A 109 3.13 2.38 -11.14
N VAL A 110 4.08 1.58 -10.64
CA VAL A 110 5.43 1.48 -11.22
C VAL A 110 5.51 0.24 -12.10
N ILE A 111 5.87 0.44 -13.36
CA ILE A 111 6.03 -0.62 -14.36
C ILE A 111 7.50 -0.68 -14.82
N ASP A 112 8.04 -1.89 -14.98
CA ASP A 112 9.35 -2.12 -15.58
C ASP A 112 9.26 -2.02 -17.11
N ALA A 113 9.96 -1.06 -17.70
CA ALA A 113 9.93 -0.82 -19.15
C ALA A 113 10.33 -2.03 -20.01
N SER A 114 11.09 -2.97 -19.45
CA SER A 114 11.51 -4.19 -20.16
C SER A 114 10.49 -5.35 -20.07
N LYS A 115 9.46 -5.21 -19.20
CA LYS A 115 8.53 -6.30 -18.89
C LYS A 115 7.06 -5.96 -19.14
N GLY A 116 6.70 -4.67 -19.11
CA GLY A 116 5.31 -4.24 -19.20
C GLY A 116 4.47 -4.59 -17.96
N VAL A 117 3.19 -4.86 -18.16
CA VAL A 117 2.23 -5.14 -17.09
C VAL A 117 2.37 -6.58 -16.59
N GLU A 118 2.83 -6.72 -15.35
CA GLU A 118 3.05 -8.02 -14.68
C GLU A 118 1.86 -8.43 -13.79
N ALA A 119 1.78 -9.70 -13.42
CA ALA A 119 0.62 -10.28 -12.72
C ALA A 119 0.23 -9.56 -11.40
N GLN A 120 1.21 -9.14 -10.60
CA GLN A 120 0.92 -8.42 -9.36
C GLN A 120 0.38 -7.01 -9.63
N THR A 121 0.89 -6.34 -10.66
CA THR A 121 0.39 -5.03 -11.10
C THR A 121 -1.10 -5.10 -11.44
N ARG A 122 -1.54 -6.14 -12.20
CA ARG A 122 -2.96 -6.36 -12.53
C ARG A 122 -3.84 -6.51 -11.28
N LYS A 123 -3.36 -7.29 -10.29
CA LYS A 123 -4.11 -7.50 -9.04
C LYS A 123 -4.30 -6.19 -8.27
N LEU A 124 -3.21 -5.42 -8.11
CA LEU A 124 -3.23 -4.17 -7.36
C LEU A 124 -4.02 -3.07 -8.10
N PHE A 125 -3.92 -3.03 -9.42
CA PHE A 125 -4.74 -2.15 -10.26
C PHE A 125 -6.24 -2.38 -10.02
N LYS A 126 -6.70 -3.64 -10.04
CA LYS A 126 -8.11 -3.98 -9.76
C LYS A 126 -8.57 -3.47 -8.40
N VAL A 127 -7.71 -3.52 -7.39
CA VAL A 127 -8.01 -2.97 -6.06
C VAL A 127 -8.20 -1.46 -6.11
N CYS A 128 -7.33 -0.73 -6.83
CA CYS A 128 -7.44 0.71 -6.99
C CYS A 128 -8.75 1.09 -7.71
N VAL A 129 -9.10 0.39 -8.79
CA VAL A 129 -10.34 0.63 -9.54
C VAL A 129 -11.58 0.37 -8.68
N MET A 130 -11.64 -0.75 -7.96
CA MET A 130 -12.76 -1.04 -7.04
C MET A 130 -12.95 0.03 -5.96
N ARG A 131 -11.90 0.78 -5.65
CA ARG A 131 -11.89 1.83 -4.63
C ARG A 131 -11.97 3.23 -5.21
N HIS A 132 -12.07 3.37 -6.52
CA HIS A 132 -12.06 4.66 -7.22
C HIS A 132 -10.83 5.51 -6.86
N ILE A 133 -9.66 4.87 -6.73
CA ILE A 133 -8.40 5.54 -6.45
C ILE A 133 -7.76 5.93 -7.79
N PRO A 134 -7.53 7.22 -8.07
CA PRO A 134 -6.84 7.68 -9.27
C PRO A 134 -5.44 7.07 -9.39
N ILE A 135 -5.09 6.60 -10.60
CA ILE A 135 -3.83 5.89 -10.85
C ILE A 135 -2.97 6.71 -11.80
N PHE A 136 -1.73 6.94 -11.39
CA PHE A 136 -0.66 7.55 -12.18
C PHE A 136 0.39 6.49 -12.46
N THR A 137 0.77 6.33 -13.72
CA THR A 137 1.71 5.28 -14.12
C THR A 137 3.11 5.85 -14.32
N PHE A 138 4.11 5.23 -13.69
CA PHE A 138 5.52 5.52 -13.91
C PHE A 138 6.22 4.32 -14.55
N ILE A 139 6.56 4.43 -15.84
CA ILE A 139 7.32 3.43 -16.58
C ILE A 139 8.80 3.65 -16.28
N ASN A 140 9.36 2.76 -15.49
CA ASN A 140 10.68 2.86 -14.88
C ASN A 140 11.72 2.04 -15.64
N LYS A 141 12.98 2.35 -15.40
CA LYS A 141 14.16 1.64 -15.94
C LYS A 141 14.43 1.90 -17.42
N MET A 142 14.09 3.07 -17.90
CA MET A 142 14.44 3.51 -19.27
C MET A 142 15.97 3.58 -19.51
N ASP A 143 16.79 3.52 -18.44
CA ASP A 143 18.25 3.34 -18.50
C ASP A 143 18.73 1.95 -18.94
N ARG A 144 17.79 1.04 -19.21
CA ARG A 144 18.04 -0.31 -19.72
C ARG A 144 17.31 -0.52 -21.03
N ASP A 145 17.65 -1.61 -21.73
CA ASP A 145 16.92 -2.03 -22.90
C ASP A 145 15.43 -2.21 -22.53
N ALA A 146 14.58 -1.42 -23.15
CA ALA A 146 13.15 -1.35 -22.88
C ALA A 146 12.36 -1.87 -24.10
N ASN A 147 11.13 -2.28 -23.88
CA ASN A 147 10.17 -2.50 -24.95
C ASN A 147 9.85 -1.19 -25.67
N ASP A 148 9.29 -1.29 -26.86
CA ASP A 148 8.84 -0.11 -27.59
C ASP A 148 7.87 0.72 -26.76
N THR A 149 7.98 2.04 -26.85
CA THR A 149 7.24 2.97 -25.99
C THR A 149 5.74 2.94 -26.26
N PHE A 150 5.34 2.81 -27.55
CA PHE A 150 3.91 2.68 -27.91
C PHE A 150 3.37 1.31 -27.52
N GLU A 151 4.15 0.24 -27.69
CA GLU A 151 3.76 -1.11 -27.25
C GLU A 151 3.54 -1.15 -25.72
N LEU A 152 4.32 -0.40 -24.93
CA LEU A 152 4.11 -0.29 -23.49
C LEU A 152 2.79 0.40 -23.11
N LEU A 153 2.38 1.42 -23.86
CA LEU A 153 1.07 2.07 -23.68
C LEU A 153 -0.06 1.10 -24.05
N ASP A 154 0.05 0.44 -25.20
CA ASP A 154 -0.92 -0.57 -25.64
C ASP A 154 -1.05 -1.73 -24.64
N ASP A 155 0.06 -2.19 -24.06
CA ASP A 155 0.05 -3.22 -23.02
C ASP A 155 -0.74 -2.76 -21.77
N ILE A 156 -0.55 -1.53 -21.34
CA ILE A 156 -1.31 -0.95 -20.20
C ILE A 156 -2.81 -0.90 -20.55
N GLU A 157 -3.15 -0.40 -21.72
CA GLU A 157 -4.55 -0.24 -22.14
C GLU A 157 -5.26 -1.60 -22.30
N ASN A 158 -4.60 -2.55 -22.95
CA ASN A 158 -5.17 -3.88 -23.20
C ASN A 158 -5.26 -4.73 -21.92
N GLU A 159 -4.22 -4.71 -21.08
CA GLU A 159 -4.14 -5.57 -19.90
C GLU A 159 -4.95 -5.04 -18.71
N LEU A 160 -5.07 -3.72 -18.60
CA LEU A 160 -5.73 -3.08 -17.48
C LEU A 160 -7.11 -2.48 -17.84
N GLY A 161 -7.37 -2.22 -19.12
CA GLY A 161 -8.62 -1.63 -19.58
C GLY A 161 -8.78 -0.15 -19.17
N ILE A 162 -7.67 0.58 -19.08
CA ILE A 162 -7.63 2.01 -18.75
C ILE A 162 -6.91 2.76 -19.88
N ALA A 163 -7.47 3.89 -20.33
CA ALA A 163 -6.81 4.74 -21.30
C ALA A 163 -5.53 5.36 -20.73
N THR A 164 -4.56 5.65 -21.59
CA THR A 164 -3.29 6.25 -21.21
C THR A 164 -3.14 7.66 -21.77
N TYR A 165 -2.51 8.54 -21.00
CA TYR A 165 -2.08 9.86 -21.42
C TYR A 165 -0.60 10.06 -21.09
N PRO A 166 0.32 9.94 -22.06
CA PRO A 166 1.73 10.24 -21.84
C PRO A 166 1.92 11.73 -21.52
N VAL A 167 2.37 12.05 -20.31
CA VAL A 167 2.69 13.41 -19.87
C VAL A 167 4.08 13.82 -20.35
N ASN A 168 5.00 12.87 -20.29
CA ASN A 168 6.33 13.01 -20.88
C ASN A 168 6.62 11.88 -21.86
N TRP A 169 7.63 12.05 -22.70
CA TRP A 169 8.05 11.06 -23.68
C TRP A 169 9.56 10.83 -23.62
N PRO A 170 10.06 9.59 -23.61
CA PRO A 170 11.46 9.28 -23.48
C PRO A 170 12.20 9.51 -24.81
N ILE A 171 13.43 9.96 -24.74
CA ILE A 171 14.31 10.12 -25.89
C ILE A 171 15.31 8.95 -25.90
N GLY A 172 14.96 7.89 -26.61
CA GLY A 172 15.69 6.63 -26.64
C GLY A 172 15.51 5.79 -25.37
N SER A 173 16.22 4.67 -25.29
CA SER A 173 16.23 3.75 -24.16
C SER A 173 17.62 3.15 -23.95
N GLY A 174 17.85 2.50 -22.82
CA GLY A 174 19.12 1.88 -22.48
C GLY A 174 20.29 2.87 -22.46
N LYS A 175 21.36 2.56 -23.16
CA LYS A 175 22.53 3.43 -23.29
C LYS A 175 22.25 4.67 -24.13
N GLU A 176 21.23 4.62 -24.94
CA GLU A 176 20.81 5.70 -25.84
C GLU A 176 19.78 6.63 -25.18
N PHE A 177 19.39 6.39 -23.95
CA PHE A 177 18.47 7.22 -23.20
C PHE A 177 19.11 8.56 -22.86
N LYS A 178 18.60 9.66 -23.48
CA LYS A 178 19.15 11.01 -23.38
C LYS A 178 18.37 11.91 -22.44
N GLY A 179 17.10 11.64 -22.21
CA GLY A 179 16.22 12.48 -21.41
C GLY A 179 14.76 12.23 -21.70
N VAL A 180 13.93 13.16 -21.29
CA VAL A 180 12.48 13.12 -21.51
C VAL A 180 11.98 14.44 -22.08
N TYR A 181 11.03 14.38 -22.99
CA TYR A 181 10.26 15.50 -23.50
C TYR A 181 8.99 15.67 -22.67
N ASP A 182 8.74 16.84 -22.12
CA ASP A 182 7.53 17.20 -21.40
C ASP A 182 6.51 17.81 -22.37
N ARG A 183 5.38 17.13 -22.55
CA ARG A 183 4.33 17.55 -23.50
C ARG A 183 3.61 18.84 -23.08
N HIS A 184 3.48 19.09 -21.77
CA HIS A 184 2.80 20.30 -21.28
C HIS A 184 3.63 21.56 -21.45
N THR A 185 4.94 21.48 -21.18
CA THR A 185 5.84 22.63 -21.27
C THR A 185 6.53 22.76 -22.62
N ARG A 186 6.46 21.71 -23.47
CA ARG A 186 7.18 21.58 -24.75
C ARG A 186 8.69 21.69 -24.59
N LYS A 187 9.23 21.19 -23.49
CA LYS A 187 10.64 21.23 -23.16
C LYS A 187 11.24 19.85 -23.05
N VAL A 188 12.48 19.72 -23.44
CA VAL A 188 13.30 18.53 -23.27
C VAL A 188 14.19 18.72 -22.05
N MET A 189 14.15 17.74 -21.16
CA MET A 189 15.03 17.65 -20.01
C MET A 189 16.08 16.59 -20.29
N THR A 190 17.33 17.02 -20.43
CA THR A 190 18.49 16.16 -20.55
C THR A 190 19.25 16.15 -19.23
N PHE A 191 19.99 15.09 -18.98
CA PHE A 191 20.64 14.87 -17.69
C PHE A 191 22.14 14.70 -17.90
N ALA A 192 22.94 15.51 -17.22
CA ALA A 192 24.38 15.30 -17.16
C ALA A 192 24.69 14.02 -16.36
N ASP A 193 25.73 13.29 -16.77
CA ASP A 193 26.22 12.11 -16.06
C ASP A 193 26.48 12.43 -14.58
N THR A 194 25.52 12.14 -13.72
CA THR A 194 25.66 12.27 -12.28
C THR A 194 26.09 10.92 -11.69
N LEU A 195 26.91 10.97 -10.64
CA LEU A 195 27.42 9.82 -9.88
C LEU A 195 26.30 8.81 -9.53
N LYS A 196 25.87 7.99 -10.52
CA LYS A 196 24.83 6.94 -10.43
C LYS A 196 23.54 7.39 -9.74
N GLY A 197 23.11 8.64 -9.92
CA GLY A 197 21.84 9.14 -9.37
C GLY A 197 21.78 9.23 -7.84
N THR A 198 22.92 9.24 -7.15
CA THR A 198 22.96 9.30 -5.67
C THR A 198 22.75 10.69 -5.10
N LYS A 199 22.83 11.73 -5.95
CA LYS A 199 22.56 13.14 -5.62
C LYS A 199 21.63 13.74 -6.66
N GLU A 200 20.99 14.85 -6.32
CA GLU A 200 20.27 15.68 -7.29
C GLU A 200 21.20 16.03 -8.47
N GLY A 201 20.76 15.69 -9.68
CA GLY A 201 21.51 15.98 -10.90
C GLY A 201 21.26 17.41 -11.38
N SER A 202 22.18 17.99 -12.13
CA SER A 202 21.90 19.20 -12.88
C SER A 202 21.12 18.83 -14.14
N GLU A 203 19.85 19.17 -14.17
CA GLU A 203 19.02 19.07 -15.38
C GLU A 203 19.32 20.22 -16.31
N LYS A 204 19.41 19.91 -17.60
CA LYS A 204 19.47 20.90 -18.66
C LYS A 204 18.13 20.92 -19.36
N ILE A 205 17.44 22.03 -19.29
CA ILE A 205 16.11 22.21 -19.87
C ILE A 205 16.25 23.02 -21.15
N ILE A 206 15.82 22.45 -22.28
CA ILE A 206 15.93 23.02 -23.61
C ILE A 206 14.54 23.01 -24.25
N ASP A 207 14.16 24.09 -24.92
CA ASP A 207 12.92 24.15 -25.70
C ASP A 207 13.01 23.19 -26.89
N ILE A 208 11.88 22.52 -27.25
CA ILE A 208 11.85 21.55 -28.36
C ILE A 208 12.26 22.18 -29.69
N ASP A 209 11.98 23.46 -29.86
CA ASP A 209 12.26 24.24 -31.08
C ASP A 209 13.62 24.95 -31.05
N ASP A 210 14.39 24.83 -29.96
CA ASP A 210 15.71 25.42 -29.83
C ASP A 210 16.75 24.60 -30.62
N PRO A 211 17.50 25.22 -31.56
CA PRO A 211 18.55 24.50 -32.29
C PRO A 211 19.62 23.84 -31.39
N ALA A 212 19.85 24.36 -30.20
CA ALA A 212 20.78 23.77 -29.24
C ALA A 212 20.37 22.33 -28.81
N LEU A 213 19.13 21.95 -29.00
CA LEU A 213 18.67 20.60 -28.72
C LEU A 213 19.34 19.56 -29.62
N ILE A 214 19.56 19.89 -30.90
CA ILE A 214 20.26 19.02 -31.86
C ILE A 214 21.70 18.75 -31.40
N ASP A 215 22.37 19.75 -30.86
CA ASP A 215 23.74 19.60 -30.33
C ASP A 215 23.76 18.64 -29.11
N GLU A 216 22.67 18.60 -28.34
CA GLU A 216 22.58 17.81 -27.13
C GLU A 216 22.18 16.33 -27.37
N ILE A 217 21.16 16.09 -28.21
CA ILE A 217 20.60 14.73 -28.45
C ILE A 217 20.99 14.11 -29.79
N GLY A 218 21.47 14.93 -30.74
CA GLY A 218 21.78 14.54 -32.11
C GLY A 218 20.62 14.68 -33.08
N GLU A 219 20.93 14.90 -34.36
CA GLU A 219 19.95 15.15 -35.43
C GLU A 219 18.99 13.97 -35.64
N GLU A 220 19.51 12.74 -35.61
CA GLU A 220 18.71 11.51 -35.76
C GLU A 220 17.65 11.38 -34.65
N LYS A 221 18.03 11.55 -33.38
CA LYS A 221 17.10 11.46 -32.24
C LYS A 221 16.08 12.59 -32.25
N LYS A 222 16.48 13.79 -32.70
CA LYS A 222 15.56 14.91 -32.85
C LYS A 222 14.49 14.62 -33.90
N SER A 223 14.87 14.05 -35.05
CA SER A 223 13.91 13.65 -36.09
C SER A 223 12.94 12.56 -35.60
N ILE A 224 13.44 11.53 -34.91
CA ILE A 224 12.59 10.47 -34.32
C ILE A 224 11.63 11.08 -33.32
N LEU A 225 12.11 11.94 -32.43
CA LEU A 225 11.27 12.60 -31.42
C LEU A 225 10.16 13.44 -32.05
N ASP A 226 10.44 14.16 -33.15
CA ASP A 226 9.43 14.96 -33.85
C ASP A 226 8.34 14.08 -34.47
N ASP A 227 8.72 12.96 -35.09
CA ASP A 227 7.79 12.00 -35.68
C ASP A 227 6.91 11.35 -34.58
N GLU A 228 7.52 10.99 -33.45
CA GLU A 228 6.80 10.39 -32.31
C GLU A 228 5.84 11.38 -31.64
N ILE A 229 6.22 12.66 -31.53
CA ILE A 229 5.34 13.74 -31.00
C ILE A 229 4.12 13.91 -31.92
N GLU A 230 4.33 13.93 -33.26
CA GLU A 230 3.22 14.04 -34.22
C GLU A 230 2.24 12.85 -34.09
N LEU A 231 2.75 11.63 -33.91
CA LEU A 231 1.93 10.44 -33.66
C LEU A 231 1.16 10.54 -32.33
N LEU A 232 1.81 10.98 -31.27
CA LEU A 232 1.20 11.17 -29.95
C LEU A 232 0.07 12.20 -29.98
N ASP A 233 0.29 13.34 -30.65
CA ASP A 233 -0.70 14.41 -30.74
C ASP A 233 -1.89 14.01 -31.63
N GLY A 234 -1.69 13.05 -32.54
CA GLY A 234 -2.76 12.52 -33.39
C GLY A 234 -3.51 11.33 -32.84
N ALA A 235 -2.90 10.50 -32.00
CA ALA A 235 -3.43 9.20 -31.58
C ALA A 235 -3.71 9.07 -30.07
N SER A 236 -3.07 9.86 -29.21
CA SER A 236 -3.29 9.74 -27.76
C SER A 236 -4.65 10.34 -27.33
N ALA A 237 -5.22 9.80 -26.26
CA ALA A 237 -6.37 10.38 -25.59
C ALA A 237 -6.09 11.85 -25.18
N GLU A 238 -7.13 12.69 -25.18
CA GLU A 238 -7.02 14.03 -24.61
C GLU A 238 -6.92 13.93 -23.08
N PHE A 239 -6.15 14.84 -22.48
CA PHE A 239 -6.02 14.89 -21.03
C PHE A 239 -7.33 15.38 -20.39
N ASP A 240 -7.92 14.54 -19.56
CA ASP A 240 -9.12 14.86 -18.81
C ASP A 240 -9.00 14.41 -17.34
N MET A 241 -8.98 15.40 -16.44
CA MET A 241 -8.89 15.16 -15.01
C MET A 241 -10.12 14.43 -14.42
N GLU A 242 -11.30 14.58 -15.03
CA GLU A 242 -12.47 13.81 -14.58
C GLU A 242 -12.30 12.31 -14.87
N LEU A 243 -11.76 11.96 -16.04
CA LEU A 243 -11.43 10.57 -16.38
C LEU A 243 -10.34 10.01 -15.47
N VAL A 244 -9.32 10.81 -15.14
CA VAL A 244 -8.28 10.40 -14.18
C VAL A 244 -8.91 10.11 -12.82
N THR A 245 -9.78 10.97 -12.33
CA THR A 245 -10.46 10.80 -11.04
C THR A 245 -11.38 9.58 -11.01
N LYS A 246 -12.02 9.27 -12.13
CA LYS A 246 -12.86 8.07 -12.27
C LYS A 246 -12.06 6.76 -12.41
N GLY A 247 -10.73 6.85 -12.64
CA GLY A 247 -9.88 5.70 -12.91
C GLY A 247 -10.04 5.15 -14.33
N GLU A 248 -10.49 5.98 -15.27
CA GLU A 248 -10.69 5.64 -16.69
C GLU A 248 -9.51 6.10 -17.57
N LEU A 249 -8.69 7.04 -17.07
CA LEU A 249 -7.49 7.55 -17.71
C LEU A 249 -6.33 7.54 -16.73
N SER A 250 -5.16 7.04 -17.14
CA SER A 250 -3.92 7.11 -16.36
C SER A 250 -2.92 8.05 -17.02
N PRO A 251 -2.50 9.14 -16.34
CA PRO A 251 -1.32 9.90 -16.76
C PRO A 251 -0.07 9.01 -16.68
N VAL A 252 0.68 8.92 -17.79
CA VAL A 252 1.86 8.06 -17.91
C VAL A 252 3.13 8.90 -17.98
N PHE A 253 4.13 8.48 -17.22
CA PHE A 253 5.45 9.09 -17.16
C PHE A 253 6.51 8.05 -17.41
N PHE A 254 7.53 8.41 -18.20
CA PHE A 254 8.69 7.58 -18.46
C PHE A 254 9.90 8.12 -17.73
N GLY A 255 10.76 7.22 -17.22
CA GLY A 255 11.97 7.65 -16.54
C GLY A 255 12.82 6.51 -16.01
N SER A 256 13.81 6.87 -15.22
CA SER A 256 14.67 5.94 -14.49
C SER A 256 14.88 6.42 -13.06
N ALA A 257 14.29 5.71 -12.12
CA ALA A 257 14.51 5.99 -10.71
C ALA A 257 15.99 5.81 -10.30
N LEU A 258 16.72 4.88 -10.93
CA LEU A 258 18.13 4.63 -10.62
C LEU A 258 19.02 5.83 -10.96
N THR A 259 18.80 6.44 -12.10
CA THR A 259 19.60 7.55 -12.64
C THR A 259 19.01 8.93 -12.41
N ASN A 260 17.84 9.02 -11.75
CA ASN A 260 17.04 10.23 -11.48
C ASN A 260 16.30 10.80 -12.71
N PHE A 261 16.33 10.15 -13.87
CA PHE A 261 15.72 10.67 -15.08
C PHE A 261 14.19 10.72 -14.98
N GLY A 262 13.61 11.88 -15.19
CA GLY A 262 12.17 12.10 -15.19
C GLY A 262 11.49 12.02 -13.82
N VAL A 263 12.23 11.80 -12.73
CA VAL A 263 11.64 11.59 -11.40
C VAL A 263 11.14 12.89 -10.79
N GLU A 264 11.93 13.96 -10.87
CA GLU A 264 11.53 15.27 -10.35
C GLU A 264 10.36 15.84 -11.13
N THR A 265 10.43 15.78 -12.46
CA THR A 265 9.34 16.18 -13.35
C THR A 265 8.05 15.41 -13.05
N PHE A 266 8.16 14.09 -12.86
CA PHE A 266 7.03 13.28 -12.44
C PHE A 266 6.43 13.83 -11.13
N LEU A 267 7.23 14.03 -10.10
CA LEU A 267 6.76 14.51 -8.80
C LEU A 267 6.05 15.87 -8.93
N GLN A 268 6.61 16.81 -9.68
CA GLN A 268 6.03 18.14 -9.89
C GLN A 268 4.68 18.09 -10.61
N HIS A 269 4.55 17.31 -11.69
CA HIS A 269 3.28 17.12 -12.40
C HIS A 269 2.27 16.35 -11.56
N PHE A 270 2.68 15.25 -10.93
CA PHE A 270 1.85 14.44 -10.07
C PHE A 270 1.18 15.28 -8.96
N LEU A 271 1.95 16.12 -8.26
CA LEU A 271 1.43 16.96 -7.18
C LEU A 271 0.40 18.00 -7.67
N LYS A 272 0.56 18.51 -8.89
CA LYS A 272 -0.40 19.43 -9.51
C LYS A 272 -1.65 18.73 -10.03
N MET A 273 -1.52 17.49 -10.50
CA MET A 273 -2.62 16.67 -11.04
C MET A 273 -3.41 15.94 -9.96
N THR A 274 -2.86 15.76 -8.75
CA THR A 274 -3.56 15.11 -7.65
C THR A 274 -4.42 16.09 -6.86
N TYR A 275 -5.51 15.57 -6.31
CA TYR A 275 -6.42 16.35 -5.48
C TYR A 275 -5.98 16.42 -4.02
N ALA A 276 -6.52 17.39 -3.30
CA ALA A 276 -6.58 17.40 -1.86
C ALA A 276 -7.32 16.14 -1.35
N PRO A 277 -7.25 15.81 -0.06
CA PRO A 277 -7.93 14.65 0.50
C PRO A 277 -9.39 14.57 0.09
N MET A 278 -9.82 13.38 -0.35
CA MET A 278 -11.17 13.15 -0.83
C MET A 278 -12.12 12.77 0.32
N ALA A 279 -13.42 13.02 0.10
CA ALA A 279 -14.48 12.61 1.01
C ALA A 279 -14.51 11.07 1.14
N ARG A 280 -14.79 10.56 2.34
CA ARG A 280 -14.79 9.14 2.65
C ARG A 280 -16.18 8.65 3.05
N LYS A 281 -16.53 7.46 2.56
CA LYS A 281 -17.82 6.83 2.84
C LYS A 281 -17.92 6.31 4.28
N SER A 282 -19.06 6.55 4.90
CA SER A 282 -19.46 6.05 6.21
C SER A 282 -20.88 5.50 6.18
N ASP A 283 -21.36 4.96 7.30
CA ASP A 283 -22.73 4.48 7.48
C ASP A 283 -23.80 5.59 7.42
N ILE A 284 -23.39 6.86 7.63
CA ILE A 284 -24.29 8.04 7.51
C ILE A 284 -24.11 8.82 6.20
N GLY A 285 -23.23 8.37 5.29
CA GLY A 285 -22.93 9.04 4.01
C GLY A 285 -21.46 9.42 3.85
N MET A 286 -21.20 10.39 2.95
CA MET A 286 -19.84 10.85 2.67
C MET A 286 -19.39 11.89 3.70
N ILE A 287 -18.24 11.69 4.30
CA ILE A 287 -17.62 12.60 5.26
C ILE A 287 -16.67 13.55 4.51
N ASP A 288 -16.97 14.84 4.55
CA ASP A 288 -16.17 15.89 3.90
C ASP A 288 -14.88 16.14 4.69
N PRO A 289 -13.69 16.08 4.07
CA PRO A 289 -12.42 16.35 4.74
C PRO A 289 -12.31 17.77 5.32
N PHE A 290 -13.04 18.74 4.76
CA PHE A 290 -12.99 20.15 5.16
C PHE A 290 -13.92 20.52 6.33
N GLN A 291 -14.71 19.58 6.87
CA GLN A 291 -15.51 19.83 8.06
C GLN A 291 -14.62 20.04 9.31
N GLU A 292 -15.14 20.74 10.32
CA GLU A 292 -14.36 21.05 11.53
C GLU A 292 -14.19 19.86 12.47
N ASP A 293 -15.18 18.96 12.51
CA ASP A 293 -15.11 17.77 13.35
C ASP A 293 -14.00 16.83 12.88
N PHE A 294 -13.14 16.46 13.85
CA PHE A 294 -12.11 15.47 13.61
C PHE A 294 -12.71 14.09 13.40
N SER A 295 -12.23 13.40 12.37
CA SER A 295 -12.44 11.97 12.23
C SER A 295 -11.23 11.28 11.63
N ALA A 296 -11.00 10.03 12.04
CA ALA A 296 -9.93 9.19 11.55
C ALA A 296 -10.32 7.71 11.59
N PHE A 297 -9.64 6.88 10.81
CA PHE A 297 -9.75 5.44 10.94
C PHE A 297 -8.38 4.78 11.04
N VAL A 298 -8.34 3.66 11.76
CA VAL A 298 -7.14 2.83 11.93
C VAL A 298 -7.00 1.90 10.72
N PHE A 299 -5.94 2.04 9.94
CA PHE A 299 -5.71 1.15 8.79
C PHE A 299 -4.58 0.14 9.02
N LYS A 300 -3.72 0.39 10.01
CA LYS A 300 -2.58 -0.46 10.32
C LYS A 300 -2.26 -0.42 11.80
N ILE A 301 -1.89 -1.57 12.34
CA ILE A 301 -1.33 -1.70 13.69
C ILE A 301 0.04 -2.36 13.57
N GLN A 302 1.00 -1.85 14.32
CA GLN A 302 2.36 -2.36 14.31
C GLN A 302 2.94 -2.40 15.70
N ALA A 303 3.48 -3.56 16.09
CA ALA A 303 4.10 -3.76 17.39
C ALA A 303 5.61 -3.99 17.25
N ASN A 304 6.33 -3.79 18.36
CA ASN A 304 7.75 -4.12 18.52
C ASN A 304 8.67 -3.48 17.46
N MET A 305 8.32 -2.27 16.98
CA MET A 305 9.17 -1.52 16.04
C MET A 305 10.54 -1.19 16.65
N ASN A 306 10.60 -1.04 17.97
CA ASN A 306 11.86 -0.91 18.70
C ASN A 306 12.11 -2.16 19.55
N LYS A 307 13.22 -2.85 19.29
CA LYS A 307 13.61 -4.08 20.05
C LYS A 307 13.75 -3.84 21.56
N ASN A 308 14.07 -2.61 21.96
CA ASN A 308 14.26 -2.24 23.37
C ASN A 308 12.97 -1.79 24.07
N HIS A 309 11.94 -1.45 23.32
CA HIS A 309 10.65 -0.99 23.84
C HIS A 309 9.55 -1.80 23.18
N ARG A 310 8.76 -2.51 23.97
CA ARG A 310 7.58 -3.25 23.47
C ARG A 310 6.45 -2.26 23.20
N ASP A 311 6.65 -1.41 22.19
CA ASP A 311 5.68 -0.43 21.73
C ASP A 311 4.69 -1.06 20.75
N ARG A 312 3.46 -0.57 20.78
CA ARG A 312 2.44 -0.86 19.80
C ARG A 312 1.87 0.46 19.31
N ILE A 313 1.83 0.64 18.00
CA ILE A 313 1.39 1.87 17.36
C ILE A 313 0.22 1.55 16.44
N ALA A 314 -0.87 2.29 16.58
CA ALA A 314 -1.96 2.31 15.63
C ALA A 314 -1.76 3.46 14.65
N PHE A 315 -1.65 3.16 13.36
CA PHE A 315 -1.58 4.15 12.29
C PHE A 315 -2.99 4.52 11.85
N MET A 316 -3.26 5.81 11.89
CA MET A 316 -4.56 6.39 11.58
C MET A 316 -4.46 7.32 10.40
N ARG A 317 -5.39 7.21 9.47
CA ARG A 317 -5.64 8.20 8.43
C ARG A 317 -6.65 9.21 8.96
N ILE A 318 -6.28 10.49 9.01
CA ILE A 318 -7.21 11.57 9.33
C ILE A 318 -8.09 11.84 8.11
N CYS A 319 -9.41 11.71 8.28
CA CYS A 319 -10.38 11.85 7.20
C CYS A 319 -11.05 13.22 7.18
N SER A 320 -11.18 13.88 8.34
CA SER A 320 -11.75 15.22 8.42
C SER A 320 -11.17 16.02 9.59
N GLY A 321 -11.23 17.33 9.46
CA GLY A 321 -10.88 18.27 10.51
C GLY A 321 -9.40 18.33 10.86
N LYS A 322 -9.14 18.68 12.12
CA LYS A 322 -7.80 18.89 12.67
C LYS A 322 -7.57 18.02 13.89
N PHE A 323 -6.46 17.33 13.91
CA PHE A 323 -5.92 16.66 15.09
C PHE A 323 -5.08 17.64 15.92
N THR A 324 -5.22 17.58 17.24
CA THR A 324 -4.35 18.27 18.20
C THR A 324 -3.87 17.28 19.25
N ALA A 325 -2.60 17.34 19.62
CA ALA A 325 -2.01 16.42 20.59
C ALA A 325 -2.76 16.45 21.93
N GLY A 326 -3.10 15.26 22.42
CA GLY A 326 -3.83 15.10 23.68
C GLY A 326 -5.33 15.36 23.61
N MET A 327 -5.91 15.54 22.40
CA MET A 327 -7.36 15.68 22.24
C MET A 327 -8.10 14.42 22.69
N GLU A 328 -9.33 14.61 23.13
CA GLU A 328 -10.26 13.53 23.45
C GLU A 328 -11.16 13.25 22.25
N VAL A 329 -11.28 11.97 21.92
CA VAL A 329 -12.11 11.49 20.80
C VAL A 329 -12.98 10.33 21.25
N PHE A 330 -14.07 10.11 20.55
CA PHE A 330 -14.90 8.92 20.75
C PHE A 330 -14.41 7.77 19.85
N HIS A 331 -14.07 6.65 20.47
CA HIS A 331 -13.76 5.39 19.81
C HIS A 331 -15.07 4.66 19.55
N VAL A 332 -15.51 4.62 18.29
CA VAL A 332 -16.87 4.20 17.92
C VAL A 332 -17.10 2.71 18.23
N GLN A 333 -16.24 1.83 17.75
CA GLN A 333 -16.37 0.38 17.96
C GLN A 333 -16.17 0.00 19.45
N GLY A 334 -15.32 0.72 20.16
CA GLY A 334 -15.10 0.53 21.59
C GLY A 334 -16.14 1.20 22.48
N ASN A 335 -17.06 1.99 21.89
CA ASN A 335 -18.13 2.74 22.59
C ASN A 335 -17.63 3.51 23.82
N LYS A 336 -16.51 4.21 23.69
CA LYS A 336 -15.88 4.94 24.82
C LYS A 336 -15.13 6.18 24.37
N GLN A 337 -15.02 7.16 25.25
CA GLN A 337 -14.14 8.29 25.07
C GLN A 337 -12.71 7.90 25.44
N ILE A 338 -11.75 8.33 24.61
CA ILE A 338 -10.33 8.08 24.82
C ILE A 338 -9.52 9.34 24.52
N LYS A 339 -8.38 9.46 25.18
CA LYS A 339 -7.42 10.52 24.92
C LYS A 339 -6.32 10.00 24.01
N LEU A 340 -6.08 10.69 22.88
CA LEU A 340 -5.01 10.36 21.96
C LEU A 340 -3.68 10.88 22.50
N SER A 341 -2.82 9.95 22.93
CA SER A 341 -1.54 10.27 23.55
C SER A 341 -0.35 9.86 22.67
N GLN A 342 0.77 10.57 22.84
CA GLN A 342 2.03 10.30 22.15
C GLN A 342 1.89 10.18 20.62
N PRO A 343 1.28 11.17 19.95
CA PRO A 343 1.13 11.14 18.49
C PRO A 343 2.49 11.29 17.82
N GLN A 344 2.76 10.46 16.83
CA GLN A 344 4.02 10.41 16.10
C GLN A 344 3.78 10.51 14.60
N GLN A 345 4.66 11.19 13.92
CA GLN A 345 4.80 11.15 12.46
C GLN A 345 6.11 10.46 12.09
N MET A 346 6.10 9.78 10.95
CA MET A 346 7.26 9.10 10.41
C MET A 346 7.93 10.01 9.37
N MET A 347 8.88 10.83 9.82
CA MET A 347 9.66 11.71 8.94
C MET A 347 10.94 10.98 8.52
N ALA A 348 10.88 10.31 7.36
CA ALA A 348 11.96 9.48 6.86
C ALA A 348 12.49 8.47 7.92
N ASP A 349 13.68 8.67 8.45
CA ASP A 349 14.32 7.80 9.43
C ASP A 349 13.92 8.08 10.89
N GLU A 350 13.20 9.19 11.14
CA GLU A 350 12.95 9.67 12.50
C GLU A 350 11.45 9.69 12.82
N ARG A 351 11.13 9.33 14.07
CA ARG A 351 9.81 9.55 14.65
C ARG A 351 9.79 10.92 15.32
N LYS A 352 8.89 11.79 14.88
CA LYS A 352 8.70 13.10 15.49
C LYS A 352 7.35 13.15 16.20
N MET A 353 7.33 13.75 17.38
CA MET A 353 6.08 14.08 18.06
C MET A 353 5.34 15.13 17.24
N VAL A 354 4.03 14.95 17.13
CA VAL A 354 3.15 15.81 16.33
C VAL A 354 2.24 16.59 17.25
N GLU A 355 2.26 17.90 17.14
CA GLU A 355 1.32 18.75 17.89
C GLU A 355 0.00 18.89 17.15
N GLU A 356 0.05 19.00 15.82
CA GLU A 356 -1.10 19.21 14.95
C GLU A 356 -0.98 18.39 13.66
N ALA A 357 -2.11 17.84 13.19
CA ALA A 357 -2.23 17.20 11.90
C ALA A 357 -3.64 17.44 11.33
N TYR A 358 -3.81 17.24 10.03
CA TYR A 358 -5.02 17.65 9.32
C TYR A 358 -5.55 16.51 8.47
N ALA A 359 -6.80 16.63 8.01
CA ALA A 359 -7.35 15.67 7.06
C ALA A 359 -6.36 15.45 5.89
N GLY A 360 -6.11 14.20 5.57
CA GLY A 360 -5.05 13.79 4.64
C GLY A 360 -3.81 13.24 5.32
N ASP A 361 -3.47 13.67 6.53
CA ASP A 361 -2.29 13.20 7.23
C ASP A 361 -2.47 11.79 7.81
N ILE A 362 -1.34 11.14 8.01
CA ILE A 362 -1.24 9.86 8.72
C ILE A 362 -0.46 10.10 10.01
N ILE A 363 -1.02 9.66 11.11
CA ILE A 363 -0.39 9.73 12.42
C ILE A 363 -0.35 8.35 13.06
N GLY A 364 0.74 8.06 13.79
CA GLY A 364 0.85 6.90 14.65
C GLY A 364 0.50 7.30 16.09
N ILE A 365 -0.38 6.54 16.72
CA ILE A 365 -0.76 6.74 18.12
C ILE A 365 -0.31 5.53 18.94
N PHE A 366 0.23 5.77 20.13
CA PHE A 366 0.50 4.68 21.06
C PHE A 366 -0.77 3.91 21.36
N ASP A 367 -0.72 2.60 21.17
CA ASP A 367 -1.86 1.69 21.36
C ASP A 367 -1.62 0.79 22.58
N PRO A 368 -2.36 0.98 23.68
CA PRO A 368 -2.30 0.06 24.82
C PRO A 368 -2.98 -1.30 24.56
N GLY A 369 -3.37 -1.60 23.33
CA GLY A 369 -4.06 -2.82 22.93
C GLY A 369 -5.58 -2.67 22.82
N ILE A 370 -6.05 -1.44 22.57
CA ILE A 370 -7.49 -1.13 22.48
C ILE A 370 -7.99 -0.94 21.06
N PHE A 371 -7.09 -0.73 20.11
CA PHE A 371 -7.45 -0.50 18.71
C PHE A 371 -7.44 -1.78 17.89
N SER A 372 -8.34 -1.81 16.92
CA SER A 372 -8.39 -2.80 15.85
C SER A 372 -8.32 -2.09 14.48
N ILE A 373 -7.87 -2.81 13.46
CA ILE A 373 -7.88 -2.32 12.08
C ILE A 373 -9.34 -2.10 11.67
N GLY A 374 -9.64 -0.92 11.10
CA GLY A 374 -10.99 -0.49 10.74
C GLY A 374 -11.70 0.38 11.80
N ASP A 375 -11.12 0.54 13.00
CA ASP A 375 -11.73 1.35 14.04
C ASP A 375 -11.84 2.82 13.61
N THR A 376 -12.98 3.42 13.95
CA THR A 376 -13.30 4.82 13.69
C THR A 376 -13.20 5.65 14.96
N LEU A 377 -12.60 6.81 14.82
CA LEU A 377 -12.41 7.81 15.89
C LEU A 377 -13.01 9.14 15.43
N THR A 378 -13.79 9.79 16.28
CA THR A 378 -14.43 11.07 15.91
C THR A 378 -14.71 11.96 17.10
N THR A 379 -14.74 13.29 16.85
CA THR A 379 -15.25 14.29 17.79
C THR A 379 -16.70 14.68 17.47
N ALA A 380 -17.26 14.26 16.34
CA ALA A 380 -18.61 14.58 15.92
C ALA A 380 -19.64 14.12 16.97
N LYS A 381 -20.73 14.90 17.12
CA LYS A 381 -21.84 14.55 18.03
C LYS A 381 -22.56 13.29 17.54
N ASP A 382 -22.91 13.27 16.27
CA ASP A 382 -23.52 12.13 15.61
C ASP A 382 -22.42 11.11 15.30
N LYS A 383 -22.44 9.99 16.01
CA LYS A 383 -21.43 8.95 15.86
C LYS A 383 -21.70 8.18 14.57
N PHE A 384 -20.65 7.95 13.82
CA PHE A 384 -20.68 7.19 12.57
C PHE A 384 -19.49 6.26 12.49
N GLN A 385 -19.58 5.29 11.62
CA GLN A 385 -18.52 4.34 11.35
C GLN A 385 -18.10 4.43 9.88
N PHE A 386 -16.79 4.55 9.62
CA PHE A 386 -16.29 4.42 8.26
C PHE A 386 -16.52 2.99 7.74
N GLU A 387 -16.67 2.86 6.43
CA GLU A 387 -16.75 1.57 5.78
C GLU A 387 -15.57 0.69 6.19
N GLY A 388 -15.86 -0.51 6.68
CA GLY A 388 -14.85 -1.43 7.22
C GLY A 388 -13.83 -1.85 6.17
N ILE A 389 -12.66 -2.28 6.64
CA ILE A 389 -11.63 -2.86 5.79
C ILE A 389 -11.90 -4.36 5.70
N PRO A 390 -12.25 -4.91 4.53
CA PRO A 390 -12.51 -6.33 4.40
C PRO A 390 -11.25 -7.16 4.69
N THR A 391 -11.44 -8.30 5.32
CA THR A 391 -10.40 -9.29 5.57
C THR A 391 -10.41 -10.32 4.45
N PHE A 392 -9.27 -10.57 3.83
CA PHE A 392 -9.16 -11.59 2.79
C PHE A 392 -9.26 -13.00 3.38
N ALA A 393 -9.92 -13.90 2.66
CA ALA A 393 -9.92 -15.30 3.02
C ALA A 393 -8.49 -15.86 2.89
N PRO A 394 -7.97 -16.55 3.93
CA PRO A 394 -6.71 -17.27 3.81
C PRO A 394 -6.79 -18.39 2.77
N GLU A 395 -5.69 -18.61 2.07
CA GLU A 395 -5.54 -19.66 1.07
C GLU A 395 -4.67 -20.83 1.59
N HIS A 396 -3.90 -20.59 2.65
CA HIS A 396 -3.01 -21.59 3.25
C HIS A 396 -3.24 -21.67 4.75
N PHE A 397 -3.24 -22.88 5.27
CA PHE A 397 -3.50 -23.15 6.69
C PHE A 397 -2.43 -24.05 7.29
N ALA A 398 -2.02 -23.74 8.52
CA ALA A 398 -1.12 -24.57 9.28
C ALA A 398 -1.54 -24.63 10.75
N ARG A 399 -1.37 -25.80 11.37
CA ARG A 399 -1.43 -25.97 12.81
C ARG A 399 -0.13 -25.52 13.41
N VAL A 400 -0.17 -24.69 14.44
CA VAL A 400 1.01 -24.21 15.14
C VAL A 400 1.22 -25.02 16.40
N ARG A 401 2.35 -25.68 16.48
CA ARG A 401 2.78 -26.44 17.68
C ARG A 401 3.92 -25.70 18.38
N LEU A 402 3.73 -25.45 19.65
CA LEU A 402 4.77 -24.93 20.53
C LEU A 402 5.77 -26.05 20.86
N ILE A 403 7.08 -25.79 20.67
CA ILE A 403 8.14 -26.75 20.97
C ILE A 403 8.36 -26.83 22.48
N ASP A 404 8.49 -25.68 23.15
CA ASP A 404 8.67 -25.60 24.59
C ASP A 404 7.38 -25.19 25.30
N SER A 405 6.71 -26.11 25.96
CA SER A 405 5.45 -25.86 26.66
C SER A 405 5.53 -24.81 27.78
N MET A 406 6.71 -24.57 28.35
CA MET A 406 6.92 -23.54 29.38
C MET A 406 6.76 -22.12 28.81
N LYS A 407 6.91 -21.95 27.50
CA LYS A 407 6.77 -20.65 26.81
C LYS A 407 5.33 -20.37 26.33
N ARG A 408 4.33 -21.15 26.78
CA ARG A 408 2.94 -21.01 26.33
C ARG A 408 2.37 -19.59 26.47
N LYS A 409 2.67 -18.90 27.55
CA LYS A 409 2.20 -17.51 27.76
C LYS A 409 2.77 -16.54 26.73
N GLN A 410 4.07 -16.64 26.43
CA GLN A 410 4.76 -15.83 25.41
C GLN A 410 4.23 -16.18 24.02
N PHE A 411 4.00 -17.46 23.73
CA PHE A 411 3.44 -17.94 22.49
C PHE A 411 2.05 -17.35 22.21
N VAL A 412 1.12 -17.52 23.13
CA VAL A 412 -0.25 -16.99 22.97
C VAL A 412 -0.21 -15.47 22.78
N LYS A 413 0.60 -14.76 23.59
CA LYS A 413 0.78 -13.31 23.44
C LYS A 413 1.31 -12.95 22.06
N GLY A 414 2.38 -13.62 21.59
CA GLY A 414 3.03 -13.31 20.31
C GLY A 414 2.12 -13.58 19.13
N VAL A 415 1.50 -14.75 19.07
CA VAL A 415 0.58 -15.13 17.98
C VAL A 415 -0.61 -14.16 17.92
N THR A 416 -1.24 -13.86 19.07
CA THR A 416 -2.35 -12.92 19.15
C THR A 416 -1.96 -11.53 18.67
N GLN A 417 -0.80 -11.03 19.08
CA GLN A 417 -0.33 -9.70 18.70
C GLN A 417 -0.04 -9.61 17.20
N ILE A 418 0.63 -10.62 16.62
CA ILE A 418 0.92 -10.70 15.18
C ILE A 418 -0.39 -10.79 14.37
N ALA A 419 -1.41 -11.50 14.88
CA ALA A 419 -2.74 -11.55 14.24
C ALA A 419 -3.48 -10.20 14.31
N GLN A 420 -3.38 -9.47 15.42
CA GLN A 420 -3.98 -8.15 15.56
C GLN A 420 -3.33 -7.10 14.63
N GLU A 421 -2.09 -7.31 14.24
CA GLU A 421 -1.42 -6.52 13.19
C GLU A 421 -1.91 -6.91 11.78
N GLY A 422 -2.67 -8.00 11.66
CA GLY A 422 -3.19 -8.52 10.40
C GLY A 422 -2.17 -9.28 9.55
N ALA A 423 -1.01 -9.63 10.10
CA ALA A 423 -0.02 -10.40 9.37
C ALA A 423 -0.42 -11.87 9.16
N ILE A 424 -1.28 -12.37 10.02
CA ILE A 424 -1.86 -13.73 9.99
C ILE A 424 -3.29 -13.68 10.51
N GLN A 425 -4.07 -14.74 10.23
CA GLN A 425 -5.36 -14.97 10.88
C GLN A 425 -5.28 -16.19 11.78
N ILE A 426 -5.96 -16.13 12.93
CA ILE A 426 -5.96 -17.22 13.92
C ILE A 426 -7.35 -17.82 14.01
N PHE A 427 -7.39 -19.13 14.00
CA PHE A 427 -8.60 -19.92 14.20
C PHE A 427 -8.37 -20.95 15.31
N GLN A 428 -9.44 -21.22 16.03
CA GLN A 428 -9.48 -22.26 17.07
C GLN A 428 -10.53 -23.29 16.68
N GLU A 429 -10.36 -24.51 17.14
CA GLU A 429 -11.38 -25.54 16.93
C GLU A 429 -12.68 -25.14 17.62
N TYR A 430 -13.80 -25.29 16.92
CA TYR A 430 -15.13 -25.02 17.47
C TYR A 430 -15.38 -25.89 18.70
N LYS A 431 -15.71 -25.25 19.84
CA LYS A 431 -15.80 -25.91 21.17
C LYS A 431 -14.50 -26.55 21.67
N GLY A 432 -13.37 -26.32 20.98
CA GLY A 432 -12.03 -26.66 21.47
C GLY A 432 -11.47 -25.56 22.37
N GLY A 433 -10.48 -25.89 23.17
CA GLY A 433 -9.71 -24.88 23.92
C GLY A 433 -8.63 -24.23 23.05
N MET A 434 -7.92 -23.21 23.61
CA MET A 434 -6.72 -22.60 23.00
C MET A 434 -5.52 -23.59 22.87
N GLU A 435 -5.77 -24.88 22.90
CA GLU A 435 -4.71 -25.88 22.86
C GLU A 435 -4.17 -26.10 21.45
N GLU A 436 -5.04 -25.96 20.45
CA GLU A 436 -4.65 -26.04 19.04
C GLU A 436 -5.00 -24.76 18.31
N ILE A 437 -3.96 -24.01 17.92
CA ILE A 437 -4.10 -22.81 17.09
C ILE A 437 -3.87 -23.20 15.64
N ILE A 438 -4.84 -22.87 14.79
CA ILE A 438 -4.72 -22.93 13.34
C ILE A 438 -4.44 -21.51 12.86
N VAL A 439 -3.40 -21.35 12.07
CA VAL A 439 -3.07 -20.08 11.41
C VAL A 439 -3.43 -20.18 9.95
N GLY A 440 -4.15 -19.18 9.47
CA GLY A 440 -4.43 -18.95 8.05
C GLY A 440 -3.66 -17.77 7.52
N VAL A 441 -3.16 -17.88 6.30
CA VAL A 441 -2.40 -16.85 5.58
C VAL A 441 -2.80 -16.80 4.12
N VAL A 442 -2.65 -15.64 3.48
CA VAL A 442 -2.89 -15.46 2.05
C VAL A 442 -1.73 -16.05 1.23
N GLY A 443 -0.50 -15.92 1.72
CA GLY A 443 0.68 -16.45 1.06
C GLY A 443 1.65 -17.15 2.02
N VAL A 444 2.37 -18.15 1.50
CA VAL A 444 3.21 -19.04 2.30
C VAL A 444 4.38 -18.34 3.01
N LEU A 445 4.89 -17.23 2.45
CA LEU A 445 5.97 -16.47 3.11
C LEU A 445 5.54 -15.85 4.45
N GLN A 446 4.23 -15.64 4.67
CA GLN A 446 3.73 -15.15 5.96
C GLN A 446 3.97 -16.17 7.09
N PHE A 447 4.05 -17.46 6.81
CA PHE A 447 4.46 -18.48 7.79
C PHE A 447 5.92 -18.32 8.23
N ASP A 448 6.81 -17.98 7.30
CA ASP A 448 8.21 -17.71 7.63
C ASP A 448 8.35 -16.43 8.47
N VAL A 449 7.58 -15.41 8.14
CA VAL A 449 7.51 -14.16 8.94
C VAL A 449 7.00 -14.46 10.35
N LEU A 450 5.94 -15.26 10.48
CA LEU A 450 5.42 -15.69 11.79
C LEU A 450 6.49 -16.39 12.62
N ARG A 451 7.18 -17.39 12.04
CA ARG A 451 8.25 -18.13 12.72
C ARG A 451 9.37 -17.20 13.16
N PHE A 452 9.86 -16.38 12.24
CA PHE A 452 10.93 -15.43 12.51
C PHE A 452 10.58 -14.46 13.64
N ARG A 453 9.36 -13.88 13.61
CA ARG A 453 8.91 -12.92 14.62
C ARG A 453 8.72 -13.57 15.99
N LEU A 454 8.11 -14.78 16.06
CA LEU A 454 7.94 -15.49 17.33
C LEU A 454 9.28 -15.83 17.96
N GLU A 455 10.26 -16.24 17.16
CA GLU A 455 11.61 -16.55 17.64
C GLU A 455 12.36 -15.30 18.11
N ASN A 456 12.39 -14.23 17.31
CA ASN A 456 13.24 -13.07 17.57
C ASN A 456 12.62 -12.01 18.49
N GLU A 457 11.26 -11.88 18.50
CA GLU A 457 10.57 -10.89 19.31
C GLU A 457 10.02 -11.45 20.62
N TYR A 458 9.62 -12.73 20.63
CA TYR A 458 8.98 -13.39 21.77
C TYR A 458 9.82 -14.52 22.39
N ASN A 459 10.95 -14.87 21.77
CA ASN A 459 11.82 -15.99 22.18
C ASN A 459 11.04 -17.32 22.24
N VAL A 460 10.22 -17.59 21.21
CA VAL A 460 9.36 -18.77 21.10
C VAL A 460 9.66 -19.51 19.82
N GLU A 461 10.04 -20.78 19.94
CA GLU A 461 10.20 -21.69 18.81
C GLU A 461 8.93 -22.49 18.56
N ILE A 462 8.54 -22.55 17.28
CA ILE A 462 7.33 -23.25 16.83
C ILE A 462 7.62 -24.25 15.71
N ARG A 463 6.74 -25.24 15.60
CA ARG A 463 6.64 -26.12 14.44
C ARG A 463 5.32 -25.85 13.72
N LEU A 464 5.36 -25.69 12.41
CA LEU A 464 4.19 -25.56 11.56
C LEU A 464 3.89 -26.89 10.89
N GLU A 465 2.65 -27.33 10.99
CA GLU A 465 2.12 -28.52 10.33
C GLU A 465 1.07 -28.07 9.32
N ASN A 466 1.40 -28.12 8.02
CA ASN A 466 0.49 -27.71 6.96
C ASN A 466 -0.80 -28.55 7.00
N LEU A 467 -1.93 -27.86 6.82
CA LEU A 467 -3.25 -28.46 6.75
C LEU A 467 -3.76 -28.44 5.30
N PRO A 468 -4.59 -29.40 4.90
CA PRO A 468 -5.01 -29.54 3.51
C PRO A 468 -6.16 -28.61 3.11
N TYR A 469 -6.46 -27.59 3.90
CA TYR A 469 -7.56 -26.67 3.61
C TYR A 469 -7.12 -25.60 2.62
N GLU A 470 -8.01 -25.30 1.66
CA GLU A 470 -7.82 -24.25 0.66
C GLU A 470 -8.93 -23.20 0.69
N HIS A 471 -10.06 -23.51 1.35
CA HIS A 471 -11.20 -22.61 1.45
C HIS A 471 -11.66 -22.42 2.88
N ILE A 472 -12.00 -21.19 3.20
CA ILE A 472 -12.68 -20.82 4.44
C ILE A 472 -14.00 -20.12 4.09
N ARG A 473 -15.05 -20.33 4.89
CA ARG A 473 -16.34 -19.66 4.73
C ARG A 473 -16.89 -19.21 6.08
N TRP A 474 -17.34 -17.97 6.12
CA TRP A 474 -18.06 -17.40 7.26
C TRP A 474 -19.52 -17.81 7.20
N ILE A 475 -20.10 -18.17 8.34
CA ILE A 475 -21.54 -18.44 8.45
C ILE A 475 -22.23 -17.11 8.69
N GLU A 476 -22.94 -16.58 7.67
CA GLU A 476 -23.59 -15.26 7.75
C GLU A 476 -24.78 -15.25 8.69
N ASN A 477 -25.56 -16.31 8.66
CA ASN A 477 -26.78 -16.46 9.46
C ASN A 477 -26.57 -17.37 10.69
N LYS A 478 -25.44 -17.18 11.38
CA LYS A 478 -25.03 -17.99 12.54
C LYS A 478 -26.05 -18.04 13.67
N ASP A 479 -26.91 -17.02 13.79
CA ASP A 479 -27.94 -16.93 14.82
C ASP A 479 -29.23 -17.65 14.43
N GLU A 480 -29.37 -18.07 13.16
CA GLU A 480 -30.53 -18.75 12.60
C GLU A 480 -30.28 -20.26 12.39
N VAL A 481 -29.02 -20.68 12.35
CA VAL A 481 -28.64 -22.09 12.11
C VAL A 481 -27.94 -22.68 13.34
N ASP A 482 -28.23 -23.95 13.61
CA ASP A 482 -27.49 -24.70 14.64
C ASP A 482 -26.13 -25.15 14.08
N VAL A 483 -25.06 -24.41 14.43
CA VAL A 483 -23.70 -24.71 14.00
C VAL A 483 -23.24 -26.11 14.40
N ASP A 484 -23.73 -26.63 15.53
CA ASP A 484 -23.41 -28.00 15.98
C ASP A 484 -23.99 -29.07 15.05
N ALA A 485 -25.20 -28.84 14.58
CA ALA A 485 -25.92 -29.78 13.73
C ALA A 485 -25.44 -29.76 12.26
N LEU A 486 -24.65 -28.75 11.83
CA LEU A 486 -24.16 -28.66 10.46
C LEU A 486 -23.40 -29.93 10.05
N THR A 487 -23.82 -30.49 8.91
CA THR A 487 -23.22 -31.67 8.31
C THR A 487 -22.48 -31.32 7.02
N GLY A 488 -21.32 -31.90 6.83
CA GLY A 488 -20.49 -31.65 5.64
C GLY A 488 -19.79 -32.94 5.20
N THR A 489 -18.72 -32.76 4.47
CA THR A 489 -17.76 -33.81 4.13
C THR A 489 -16.93 -34.17 5.36
N SER A 490 -16.35 -35.36 5.40
CA SER A 490 -15.56 -35.86 6.55
C SER A 490 -14.33 -35.01 6.84
N ASP A 491 -13.88 -34.22 5.89
CA ASP A 491 -12.74 -33.33 5.93
C ASP A 491 -13.10 -31.86 6.25
N MET A 492 -14.40 -31.53 6.32
CA MET A 492 -14.85 -30.21 6.79
C MET A 492 -14.51 -30.02 8.27
N LYS A 493 -13.92 -28.87 8.62
CA LYS A 493 -13.61 -28.53 10.01
C LYS A 493 -14.35 -27.27 10.45
N LYS A 494 -15.01 -27.33 11.59
CA LYS A 494 -15.64 -26.18 12.25
C LYS A 494 -14.61 -25.48 13.11
N VAL A 495 -14.45 -24.16 12.93
CA VAL A 495 -13.52 -23.32 13.67
C VAL A 495 -14.18 -22.02 14.11
N ILE A 496 -13.57 -21.30 15.03
CA ILE A 496 -13.94 -19.95 15.43
C ILE A 496 -12.76 -18.99 15.20
N ASP A 497 -13.08 -17.77 14.82
CA ASP A 497 -12.10 -16.69 14.73
C ASP A 497 -11.81 -16.05 16.11
N MET A 498 -10.94 -15.04 16.13
CA MET A 498 -10.61 -14.31 17.37
C MET A 498 -11.79 -13.53 17.98
N LYS A 499 -12.84 -13.25 17.20
CA LYS A 499 -14.08 -12.58 17.64
C LYS A 499 -15.14 -13.57 18.12
N GLY A 500 -14.87 -14.90 18.01
CA GLY A 500 -15.80 -15.96 18.37
C GLY A 500 -16.81 -16.29 17.27
N ASN A 501 -16.65 -15.78 16.05
CA ASN A 501 -17.54 -16.14 14.95
C ASN A 501 -17.23 -17.56 14.46
N PRO A 502 -18.26 -18.39 14.21
CA PRO A 502 -18.07 -19.71 13.65
C PRO A 502 -17.79 -19.65 12.14
N LEU A 503 -16.85 -20.48 11.70
CA LEU A 503 -16.45 -20.63 10.30
C LEU A 503 -16.26 -22.11 9.95
N LEU A 504 -16.24 -22.37 8.65
CA LEU A 504 -16.01 -23.71 8.11
C LEU A 504 -14.76 -23.70 7.23
N LEU A 505 -13.86 -24.64 7.46
CA LEU A 505 -12.70 -24.92 6.61
C LEU A 505 -13.01 -26.11 5.69
N PHE A 506 -12.60 -25.99 4.42
CA PHE A 506 -12.83 -27.00 3.39
C PHE A 506 -11.55 -27.25 2.59
N VAL A 507 -11.39 -28.50 2.16
CA VAL A 507 -10.24 -28.92 1.33
C VAL A 507 -10.38 -28.47 -0.12
N ASN A 508 -11.62 -28.33 -0.62
CA ASN A 508 -11.87 -27.93 -2.02
C ASN A 508 -13.27 -27.30 -2.17
N ALA A 509 -13.52 -26.67 -3.31
CA ALA A 509 -14.79 -26.01 -3.62
C ALA A 509 -16.00 -26.98 -3.67
N TRP A 510 -15.78 -28.25 -4.04
CA TRP A 510 -16.85 -29.27 -4.05
C TRP A 510 -17.38 -29.52 -2.64
N SER A 511 -16.50 -29.58 -1.64
CA SER A 511 -16.89 -29.74 -0.23
C SER A 511 -17.76 -28.60 0.28
N VAL A 512 -17.55 -27.36 -0.23
CA VAL A 512 -18.40 -26.19 0.06
C VAL A 512 -19.82 -26.44 -0.47
N GLY A 513 -19.95 -26.82 -1.75
CA GLY A 513 -21.24 -27.11 -2.39
C GLY A 513 -22.00 -28.21 -1.67
N MET A 514 -21.35 -29.35 -1.37
CA MET A 514 -21.94 -30.46 -0.63
C MET A 514 -22.44 -30.07 0.77
N THR A 515 -21.77 -29.12 1.41
CA THR A 515 -22.21 -28.65 2.74
C THR A 515 -23.45 -27.78 2.63
N LEU A 516 -23.52 -26.91 1.60
CA LEU A 516 -24.74 -26.12 1.33
C LEU A 516 -25.92 -27.01 1.00
N ASP A 517 -25.74 -28.04 0.15
CA ASP A 517 -26.80 -29.00 -0.23
C ASP A 517 -27.35 -29.79 0.95
N ARG A 518 -26.52 -30.07 1.96
CA ARG A 518 -26.91 -30.85 3.15
C ARG A 518 -27.53 -30.04 4.28
N ASN A 519 -27.41 -28.72 4.23
CA ASN A 519 -27.89 -27.84 5.30
C ASN A 519 -28.77 -26.74 4.71
N GLU A 520 -30.05 -27.04 4.61
CA GLU A 520 -31.05 -26.10 4.10
C GLU A 520 -31.06 -24.80 4.94
N GLY A 521 -31.03 -23.66 4.28
CA GLY A 521 -31.02 -22.35 4.92
C GLY A 521 -29.65 -21.87 5.37
N LEU A 522 -28.56 -22.65 5.23
CA LEU A 522 -27.19 -22.19 5.53
C LEU A 522 -26.72 -21.17 4.49
N VAL A 523 -26.24 -20.01 4.96
CA VAL A 523 -25.64 -18.96 4.12
C VAL A 523 -24.16 -18.83 4.44
N LEU A 524 -23.33 -19.06 3.43
CA LEU A 524 -21.88 -18.97 3.53
C LEU A 524 -21.33 -17.79 2.71
N SER A 525 -20.36 -17.07 3.28
CA SER A 525 -19.65 -15.95 2.62
C SER A 525 -18.15 -16.22 2.52
N GLU A 526 -17.52 -15.67 1.49
CA GLU A 526 -16.06 -15.64 1.33
C GLU A 526 -15.39 -14.50 2.11
N PHE A 527 -16.17 -13.57 2.62
CA PHE A 527 -15.70 -12.40 3.34
C PHE A 527 -16.36 -12.29 4.71
N SER A 528 -15.60 -11.81 5.70
CA SER A 528 -16.17 -11.40 6.98
C SER A 528 -16.99 -10.12 6.76
N LYS A 529 -18.27 -10.13 7.06
CA LYS A 529 -19.02 -8.90 7.30
C LYS A 529 -18.66 -8.44 8.72
N ASN A 530 -17.84 -7.38 8.80
CA ASN A 530 -17.47 -6.77 10.08
C ASN A 530 -18.65 -6.10 10.77
#